data_374d5ff95742bca247f8d43ae3e03796
#
_entry.id   374d5ff95742bca247f8d43ae3e03796
#
_cell.length_a   1.000
_cell.length_b   1.000
_cell.length_c   1.000
_cell.angle_alpha   90.00
_cell.angle_beta   90.00
_cell.angle_gamma   90.00
#
_symmetry.space_group_name_H-M   'P 1'
#
loop_
_entity.id
_entity.type
_entity.pdbx_description
1 polymer ?
#
loop_
_entity_poly.entity_id
_entity_poly.type
_entity_poly.pdbx_seq_one_letter_code
_entity_poly.pdbx_strand_id
1 'polypeptide(L)'
;MTSRNFAALDSRVFDVLVIGGGIFGACAAWDATLRGLSVALVERADFCSGVSANSYKFVHGGIRYLQHADLWRLRRSCAERSRLLRLAPHLVSPVPVVIPTFARPRQGKALLGAGMLVYDALTLDRNRGIRDKARRIPLARFIGKDEVLGLFPDLPKRDLTGAAIFWDGQMYNPSRLVLAFVRSAMEQGAVAVNYAEAEKLLLSDEAVDAVRIRDHLTGDHVEVKAKVVLNAAGPWAPWLLEELDRDKGVLRGSYSRDACFVVRRRFSHPYAIALQGKTRDPDAILSRAARHLFLTPWRNYTLCGVWHRVWSEHPDDVRIMPDELERFIDEVNEAMPGLGLKMSDVTMWNAGLVPFGDNDSGASDLRYGKRSHLIDHARAHGIRNLVTLIGVRYTMARADAARAVDLVCAKIDPKLGPSRTDRTPLLGAGFERFDALAASVARAVAGEAGKDAAAALAHNYGTEYRNVLRLGAEPEIGRGCLAGSTTFRAEVAHAVREEMACHLSDIVFRRTDLATGGHPGRALQEAAALAARELGWDEATRREELAIVERRFIIGEEAGFAAPQRIPVSEGEALAGAGA
;
A
#
# COMPACT_ATOMS: atom_id res chain seq x y z
N MET A 1 -20.36 -13.32 8.02
CA MET A 1 -20.28 -12.71 6.68
C MET A 1 -20.01 -11.23 6.84
N THR A 2 -18.88 -10.77 6.35
CA THR A 2 -18.50 -9.34 6.38
C THR A 2 -19.04 -8.69 5.11
N SER A 3 -20.37 -8.64 4.97
CA SER A 3 -20.99 -8.00 3.83
C SER A 3 -20.91 -6.47 3.93
N ARG A 4 -20.71 -5.81 2.79
CA ARG A 4 -20.83 -4.36 2.68
C ARG A 4 -22.20 -3.91 3.16
N ASN A 5 -22.26 -2.97 4.10
CA ASN A 5 -23.52 -2.48 4.67
C ASN A 5 -23.52 -0.95 4.73
N PHE A 6 -23.97 -0.32 3.64
CA PHE A 6 -24.05 1.13 3.52
C PHE A 6 -25.07 1.73 4.49
N ALA A 7 -26.21 1.08 4.69
CA ALA A 7 -27.23 1.53 5.61
C ALA A 7 -26.78 1.60 7.09
N ALA A 8 -25.75 0.82 7.47
CA ALA A 8 -25.20 0.90 8.81
C ALA A 8 -24.52 2.25 9.12
N LEU A 9 -24.20 3.05 8.12
CA LEU A 9 -23.61 4.39 8.29
C LEU A 9 -24.61 5.38 8.92
N ASP A 10 -25.91 5.21 8.71
CA ASP A 10 -26.96 6.07 9.27
C ASP A 10 -27.58 5.51 10.57
N SER A 11 -27.04 4.39 11.08
CA SER A 11 -27.65 3.69 12.22
C SER A 11 -27.47 4.39 13.57
N ARG A 12 -26.48 5.27 13.69
CA ARG A 12 -26.09 5.93 14.95
C ARG A 12 -25.14 7.11 14.74
N VAL A 13 -24.97 7.92 15.78
CA VAL A 13 -23.86 8.88 15.85
C VAL A 13 -22.58 8.12 16.23
N PHE A 14 -21.55 8.19 15.40
CA PHE A 14 -20.25 7.58 15.67
C PHE A 14 -19.38 8.48 16.55
N ASP A 15 -18.46 7.88 17.30
CA ASP A 15 -17.41 8.68 17.95
C ASP A 15 -16.46 9.27 16.90
N VAL A 16 -16.10 8.47 15.88
CA VAL A 16 -15.18 8.89 14.83
C VAL A 16 -15.69 8.43 13.46
N LEU A 17 -15.74 9.36 12.52
CA LEU A 17 -15.83 9.06 11.09
C LEU A 17 -14.44 9.23 10.47
N VAL A 18 -13.88 8.16 9.92
CA VAL A 18 -12.62 8.15 9.18
C VAL A 18 -12.93 8.17 7.68
N ILE A 19 -12.40 9.15 6.96
CA ILE A 19 -12.56 9.31 5.51
C ILE A 19 -11.26 8.88 4.82
N GLY A 20 -11.34 7.85 3.98
CA GLY A 20 -10.22 7.28 3.23
C GLY A 20 -9.75 5.93 3.76
N GLY A 21 -9.90 4.87 2.94
CA GLY A 21 -9.55 3.48 3.23
C GLY A 21 -8.13 3.08 2.80
N GLY A 22 -7.22 4.04 2.69
CA GLY A 22 -5.79 3.80 2.53
C GLY A 22 -5.12 3.38 3.85
N ILE A 23 -3.79 3.16 3.84
CA ILE A 23 -3.07 2.65 5.02
C ILE A 23 -3.22 3.56 6.26
N PHE A 24 -3.31 4.89 6.09
CA PHE A 24 -3.42 5.81 7.22
C PHE A 24 -4.81 5.75 7.87
N GLY A 25 -5.88 5.77 7.07
CA GLY A 25 -7.23 5.64 7.58
C GLY A 25 -7.51 4.26 8.17
N ALA A 26 -7.05 3.19 7.53
CA ALA A 26 -7.17 1.83 8.05
C ALA A 26 -6.47 1.66 9.41
N CYS A 27 -5.24 2.19 9.56
CA CYS A 27 -4.55 2.20 10.85
C CYS A 27 -5.27 3.04 11.90
N ALA A 28 -5.86 4.18 11.49
CA ALA A 28 -6.59 5.05 12.41
C ALA A 28 -7.91 4.41 12.88
N ALA A 29 -8.66 3.79 11.97
CA ALA A 29 -9.88 3.08 12.31
C ALA A 29 -9.58 1.95 13.31
N TRP A 30 -8.53 1.16 13.07
CA TRP A 30 -8.13 0.10 13.98
C TRP A 30 -7.65 0.61 15.33
N ASP A 31 -6.86 1.71 15.37
CA ASP A 31 -6.44 2.32 16.63
C ASP A 31 -7.62 2.83 17.45
N ALA A 32 -8.54 3.55 16.81
CA ALA A 32 -9.72 4.09 17.45
C ALA A 32 -10.62 3.00 18.05
N THR A 33 -10.88 1.91 17.29
CA THR A 33 -11.66 0.77 17.81
C THR A 33 -10.98 0.05 18.98
N LEU A 34 -9.65 -0.13 18.93
CA LEU A 34 -8.90 -0.71 20.04
C LEU A 34 -8.96 0.16 21.32
N ARG A 35 -9.22 1.44 21.18
CA ARG A 35 -9.44 2.35 22.33
C ARG A 35 -10.91 2.40 22.78
N GLY A 36 -11.80 1.63 22.15
CA GLY A 36 -13.21 1.51 22.53
C GLY A 36 -14.13 2.54 21.89
N LEU A 37 -13.66 3.28 20.88
CA LEU A 37 -14.48 4.23 20.14
C LEU A 37 -15.34 3.51 19.09
N SER A 38 -16.56 4.00 18.89
CA SER A 38 -17.41 3.62 17.75
C SER A 38 -16.92 4.31 16.48
N VAL A 39 -16.57 3.52 15.45
CA VAL A 39 -15.91 4.01 14.24
C VAL A 39 -16.70 3.68 13.00
N ALA A 40 -16.90 4.69 12.12
CA ALA A 40 -17.21 4.51 10.71
C ALA A 40 -15.96 4.78 9.86
N LEU A 41 -15.68 3.95 8.87
CA LEU A 41 -14.64 4.13 7.85
C LEU A 41 -15.28 4.10 6.48
N VAL A 42 -15.11 5.16 5.70
CA VAL A 42 -15.63 5.24 4.33
C VAL A 42 -14.49 5.42 3.33
N GLU A 43 -14.63 4.77 2.18
CA GLU A 43 -13.67 4.84 1.07
C GLU A 43 -14.44 5.03 -0.23
N ARG A 44 -14.07 6.05 -1.03
CA ARG A 44 -14.79 6.39 -2.26
C ARG A 44 -14.72 5.33 -3.36
N ALA A 45 -13.62 4.56 -3.37
CA ALA A 45 -13.44 3.43 -4.27
C ALA A 45 -13.27 2.14 -3.45
N ASP A 46 -12.49 1.17 -3.91
CA ASP A 46 -12.16 0.02 -3.06
C ASP A 46 -11.05 0.37 -2.04
N PHE A 47 -11.04 -0.32 -0.90
CA PHE A 47 -9.98 -0.18 0.09
C PHE A 47 -8.60 -0.38 -0.55
N CYS A 48 -7.66 0.53 -0.22
CA CYS A 48 -6.32 0.50 -0.79
C CYS A 48 -6.24 0.74 -2.30
N SER A 49 -7.24 1.31 -2.94
CA SER A 49 -7.21 1.58 -4.40
C SER A 49 -6.21 2.67 -4.79
N GLY A 50 -5.93 3.63 -3.91
CA GLY A 50 -5.05 4.76 -4.14
C GLY A 50 -3.56 4.46 -3.96
N VAL A 51 -2.83 5.43 -3.40
CA VAL A 51 -1.36 5.41 -3.22
C VAL A 51 -0.86 4.19 -2.44
N SER A 52 -1.66 3.67 -1.50
CA SER A 52 -1.24 2.57 -0.64
C SER A 52 -1.00 1.26 -1.39
N ALA A 53 -1.74 0.95 -2.48
CA ALA A 53 -1.46 -0.18 -3.35
C ALA A 53 -0.26 0.09 -4.27
N ASN A 54 -0.05 1.34 -4.63
CA ASN A 54 0.86 1.78 -5.67
C ASN A 54 2.25 2.21 -5.14
N SER A 55 2.66 1.71 -3.97
CA SER A 55 3.95 1.94 -3.33
C SER A 55 5.03 0.96 -3.81
N TYR A 56 6.30 1.21 -3.46
CA TYR A 56 7.43 0.31 -3.76
C TYR A 56 7.45 -1.00 -2.94
N LYS A 57 6.41 -1.34 -2.21
CA LYS A 57 6.27 -2.59 -1.42
C LYS A 57 7.29 -2.73 -0.27
N PHE A 58 7.99 -1.67 0.15
CA PHE A 58 8.92 -1.68 1.27
C PHE A 58 8.33 -1.00 2.52
N VAL A 59 8.64 -1.61 3.66
CA VAL A 59 8.55 -0.98 4.98
C VAL A 59 9.96 -0.76 5.48
N HIS A 60 10.56 0.35 5.06
CA HIS A 60 11.99 0.59 5.18
C HIS A 60 12.39 1.23 6.52
N GLY A 61 13.54 0.84 7.05
CA GLY A 61 14.15 1.47 8.22
C GLY A 61 14.77 2.85 7.93
N GLY A 62 14.94 3.18 6.64
CA GLY A 62 15.39 4.49 6.23
C GLY A 62 16.90 4.72 6.41
N ILE A 63 17.74 3.79 5.98
CA ILE A 63 19.20 3.93 6.01
C ILE A 63 19.70 5.23 5.36
N ARG A 64 18.95 5.77 4.38
CA ARG A 64 19.21 7.07 3.76
C ARG A 64 19.22 8.24 4.77
N TYR A 65 18.49 8.13 5.87
CA TYR A 65 18.46 9.21 6.88
C TYR A 65 19.80 9.40 7.58
N LEU A 66 20.71 8.42 7.52
CA LEU A 66 22.10 8.62 7.93
C LEU A 66 22.81 9.67 7.07
N GLN A 67 22.51 9.74 5.76
CA GLN A 67 23.07 10.73 4.87
C GLN A 67 22.59 12.15 5.18
N HIS A 68 21.43 12.26 5.83
CA HIS A 68 20.85 13.53 6.28
C HIS A 68 21.15 13.82 7.76
N ALA A 69 21.95 12.98 8.43
CA ALA A 69 22.19 13.04 9.90
C ALA A 69 20.91 13.02 10.75
N ASP A 70 19.77 12.52 10.20
CA ASP A 70 18.48 12.46 10.89
C ASP A 70 18.32 11.11 11.62
N LEU A 71 19.09 10.96 12.71
CA LEU A 71 19.12 9.73 13.51
C LEU A 71 17.77 9.44 14.18
N TRP A 72 17.02 10.47 14.51
CA TRP A 72 15.71 10.32 15.14
C TRP A 72 14.67 9.72 14.18
N ARG A 73 14.65 10.21 12.92
CA ARG A 73 13.79 9.65 11.86
C ARG A 73 14.16 8.22 11.54
N LEU A 74 15.47 7.93 11.45
CA LEU A 74 15.97 6.57 11.26
C LEU A 74 15.45 5.65 12.36
N ARG A 75 15.65 6.03 13.63
CA ARG A 75 15.25 5.24 14.80
C ARG A 75 13.75 4.92 14.80
N ARG A 76 12.92 5.92 14.53
CA ARG A 76 11.46 5.75 14.44
C ARG A 76 11.07 4.82 13.31
N SER A 77 11.63 4.99 12.11
CA SER A 77 11.32 4.14 10.95
C SER A 77 11.72 2.68 11.21
N CYS A 78 12.90 2.44 11.80
CA CYS A 78 13.33 1.09 12.18
C CYS A 78 12.39 0.45 13.22
N ALA A 79 11.93 1.23 14.20
CA ALA A 79 10.98 0.74 15.20
C ALA A 79 9.62 0.36 14.56
N GLU A 80 9.08 1.18 13.66
CA GLU A 80 7.82 0.87 12.95
C GLU A 80 7.97 -0.33 12.01
N ARG A 81 9.08 -0.46 11.27
CA ARG A 81 9.39 -1.66 10.49
C ARG A 81 9.34 -2.92 11.36
N SER A 82 10.00 -2.88 12.52
CA SER A 82 10.03 -4.01 13.45
C SER A 82 8.63 -4.32 14.03
N ARG A 83 7.79 -3.31 14.22
CA ARG A 83 6.39 -3.49 14.63
C ARG A 83 5.61 -4.21 13.53
N LEU A 84 5.69 -3.76 12.28
CA LEU A 84 4.98 -4.39 11.15
C LEU A 84 5.40 -5.85 10.93
N LEU A 85 6.69 -6.17 11.11
CA LEU A 85 7.18 -7.56 11.09
C LEU A 85 6.54 -8.45 12.18
N ARG A 86 6.11 -7.86 13.31
CA ARG A 86 5.41 -8.60 14.38
C ARG A 86 3.91 -8.64 14.19
N LEU A 87 3.32 -7.54 13.72
CA LEU A 87 1.88 -7.37 13.61
C LEU A 87 1.29 -8.16 12.44
N ALA A 88 2.04 -8.28 11.34
CA ALA A 88 1.62 -8.97 10.13
C ALA A 88 2.74 -9.85 9.55
N PRO A 89 3.24 -10.87 10.29
CA PRO A 89 4.41 -11.65 9.88
C PRO A 89 4.18 -12.49 8.62
N HIS A 90 2.95 -12.72 8.19
CA HIS A 90 2.63 -13.34 6.91
C HIS A 90 2.75 -12.35 5.74
N LEU A 91 2.45 -11.07 5.94
CA LEU A 91 2.45 -10.03 4.91
C LEU A 91 3.75 -9.23 4.83
N VAL A 92 4.54 -9.21 5.92
CA VAL A 92 5.79 -8.44 5.98
C VAL A 92 6.94 -9.37 6.36
N SER A 93 8.01 -9.36 5.57
CA SER A 93 9.20 -10.19 5.78
C SER A 93 10.49 -9.39 5.64
N PRO A 94 11.57 -9.81 6.32
CA PRO A 94 12.89 -9.22 6.08
C PRO A 94 13.35 -9.48 4.64
N VAL A 95 13.96 -8.47 4.02
CA VAL A 95 14.61 -8.57 2.72
C VAL A 95 16.06 -8.08 2.83
N PRO A 96 17.06 -8.87 2.41
CA PRO A 96 18.44 -8.42 2.34
C PRO A 96 18.65 -7.48 1.16
N VAL A 97 19.35 -6.36 1.38
CA VAL A 97 19.64 -5.36 0.37
C VAL A 97 21.14 -5.20 0.22
N VAL A 98 21.64 -5.40 -0.98
CA VAL A 98 23.05 -5.29 -1.36
C VAL A 98 23.32 -3.87 -1.86
N ILE A 99 24.30 -3.19 -1.28
CA ILE A 99 24.82 -1.89 -1.76
C ILE A 99 26.25 -2.13 -2.28
N PRO A 100 26.48 -2.14 -3.60
CA PRO A 100 27.81 -2.27 -4.17
C PRO A 100 28.75 -1.15 -3.72
N THR A 101 30.00 -1.49 -3.46
CA THR A 101 31.07 -0.53 -3.10
C THR A 101 32.12 -0.45 -4.20
N PHE A 102 32.57 0.76 -4.49
CA PHE A 102 33.55 1.03 -5.54
C PHE A 102 34.79 1.74 -4.97
N ALA A 103 35.92 1.62 -5.66
CA ALA A 103 37.19 2.26 -5.29
C ALA A 103 37.16 3.79 -5.56
N ARG A 104 36.17 4.49 -4.99
CA ARG A 104 35.99 5.93 -5.06
C ARG A 104 35.85 6.52 -3.66
N PRO A 105 36.45 7.70 -3.34
CA PRO A 105 36.53 8.23 -1.97
C PRO A 105 35.19 8.29 -1.24
N ARG A 106 34.10 8.59 -1.94
CA ARG A 106 32.75 8.75 -1.37
C ARG A 106 31.87 7.51 -1.46
N GLN A 107 32.36 6.41 -2.04
CA GLN A 107 31.64 5.14 -2.27
C GLN A 107 32.37 3.95 -1.67
N GLY A 108 33.41 4.22 -0.87
CA GLY A 108 34.29 3.22 -0.29
C GLY A 108 33.68 2.48 0.91
N LYS A 109 34.25 1.28 1.17
CA LYS A 109 33.84 0.40 2.28
C LYS A 109 33.90 1.08 3.65
N ALA A 110 34.90 1.96 3.88
CA ALA A 110 35.12 2.59 5.19
C ALA A 110 33.96 3.52 5.61
N LEU A 111 33.54 4.43 4.72
CA LEU A 111 32.43 5.35 5.01
C LEU A 111 31.11 4.61 5.19
N LEU A 112 30.85 3.64 4.30
CA LEU A 112 29.64 2.82 4.40
C LEU A 112 29.67 1.93 5.66
N GLY A 113 30.85 1.43 6.04
CA GLY A 113 31.08 0.64 7.25
C GLY A 113 30.77 1.41 8.53
N ALA A 114 31.29 2.62 8.66
CA ALA A 114 30.96 3.51 9.77
C ALA A 114 29.46 3.78 9.87
N GLY A 115 28.80 4.06 8.73
CA GLY A 115 27.35 4.26 8.68
C GLY A 115 26.57 3.01 9.12
N MET A 116 26.99 1.81 8.70
CA MET A 116 26.35 0.54 9.09
C MET A 116 26.52 0.24 10.58
N LEU A 117 27.69 0.53 11.18
CA LEU A 117 27.91 0.38 12.62
C LEU A 117 26.98 1.31 13.42
N VAL A 118 26.88 2.58 13.02
CA VAL A 118 25.95 3.52 13.65
C VAL A 118 24.49 3.05 13.50
N TYR A 119 24.11 2.57 12.31
CA TYR A 119 22.79 2.02 12.07
C TYR A 119 22.49 0.84 13.00
N ASP A 120 23.40 -0.12 13.09
CA ASP A 120 23.23 -1.31 13.93
C ASP A 120 23.17 -0.95 15.42
N ALA A 121 24.04 -0.05 15.88
CA ALA A 121 24.02 0.44 17.26
C ALA A 121 22.68 1.15 17.61
N LEU A 122 22.17 2.00 16.73
CA LEU A 122 20.88 2.69 16.92
C LEU A 122 19.68 1.74 16.88
N THR A 123 19.83 0.52 16.37
CA THR A 123 18.74 -0.44 16.15
C THR A 123 18.96 -1.79 16.83
N LEU A 124 19.71 -1.84 17.93
CA LEU A 124 19.99 -3.08 18.67
C LEU A 124 18.73 -3.84 19.12
N ASP A 125 17.64 -3.10 19.41
CA ASP A 125 16.35 -3.65 19.82
C ASP A 125 15.43 -4.04 18.63
N ARG A 126 15.90 -3.98 17.37
CA ARG A 126 15.10 -4.20 16.15
C ARG A 126 14.37 -5.54 16.12
N ASN A 127 14.86 -6.54 16.85
CA ASN A 127 14.24 -7.87 16.92
C ASN A 127 13.44 -8.11 18.21
N ARG A 128 13.24 -7.06 19.04
CA ARG A 128 12.48 -7.19 20.29
C ARG A 128 11.04 -7.62 20.00
N GLY A 129 10.63 -8.74 20.59
CA GLY A 129 9.30 -9.31 20.44
C GLY A 129 9.07 -10.08 19.13
N ILE A 130 10.06 -10.21 18.23
CA ILE A 130 9.98 -11.08 17.05
C ILE A 130 10.37 -12.50 17.48
N ARG A 131 9.38 -13.39 17.63
CA ARG A 131 9.56 -14.79 18.06
C ARG A 131 10.15 -15.65 16.93
N ASP A 132 9.62 -15.51 15.72
CA ASP A 132 10.09 -16.24 14.54
C ASP A 132 11.49 -15.76 14.12
N LYS A 133 12.46 -16.66 14.25
CA LYS A 133 13.86 -16.36 13.88
C LYS A 133 14.02 -15.98 12.41
N ALA A 134 13.21 -16.55 11.52
CA ALA A 134 13.21 -16.25 10.09
C ALA A 134 12.69 -14.83 9.76
N ARG A 135 12.00 -14.18 10.70
CA ARG A 135 11.48 -12.81 10.58
C ARG A 135 12.38 -11.77 11.27
N ARG A 136 13.51 -12.20 11.85
CA ARG A 136 14.46 -11.28 12.49
C ARG A 136 15.33 -10.56 11.46
N ILE A 137 15.68 -9.34 11.78
CA ILE A 137 16.60 -8.48 11.01
C ILE A 137 18.03 -8.74 11.49
N PRO A 138 18.91 -9.34 10.67
CA PRO A 138 20.32 -9.54 11.03
C PRO A 138 21.12 -8.23 11.12
N LEU A 139 22.34 -8.31 11.61
CA LEU A 139 23.32 -7.22 11.53
C LEU A 139 23.79 -7.02 10.09
N ALA A 140 24.22 -5.80 9.76
CA ALA A 140 24.85 -5.52 8.50
C ALA A 140 26.15 -6.31 8.33
N ARG A 141 26.45 -6.75 7.11
CA ARG A 141 27.71 -7.45 6.80
C ARG A 141 28.32 -6.96 5.50
N PHE A 142 29.60 -7.19 5.31
CA PHE A 142 30.33 -6.88 4.09
C PHE A 142 30.72 -8.15 3.35
N ILE A 143 30.63 -8.12 2.02
CA ILE A 143 31.03 -9.20 1.12
C ILE A 143 32.11 -8.74 0.16
N GLY A 144 32.93 -9.67 -0.32
CA GLY A 144 33.96 -9.42 -1.30
C GLY A 144 33.44 -9.24 -2.71
N LYS A 145 34.35 -8.85 -3.63
CA LYS A 145 34.02 -8.64 -5.05
C LYS A 145 33.47 -9.91 -5.70
N ASP A 146 34.10 -11.06 -5.45
CA ASP A 146 33.71 -12.32 -6.08
C ASP A 146 32.34 -12.78 -5.59
N GLU A 147 32.05 -12.62 -4.28
CA GLU A 147 30.74 -12.97 -3.72
C GLU A 147 29.62 -12.09 -4.30
N VAL A 148 29.84 -10.77 -4.44
CA VAL A 148 28.84 -9.89 -5.03
C VAL A 148 28.62 -10.16 -6.52
N LEU A 149 29.67 -10.50 -7.26
CA LEU A 149 29.55 -10.91 -8.67
C LEU A 149 28.90 -12.27 -8.84
N GLY A 150 29.07 -13.18 -7.87
CA GLY A 150 28.31 -14.44 -7.82
C GLY A 150 26.81 -14.23 -7.64
N LEU A 151 26.39 -13.22 -6.86
CA LEU A 151 25.00 -12.84 -6.70
C LEU A 151 24.48 -12.05 -7.92
N PHE A 152 25.26 -11.07 -8.39
CA PHE A 152 24.87 -10.14 -9.45
C PHE A 152 25.96 -10.10 -10.53
N PRO A 153 26.01 -11.08 -11.44
CA PRO A 153 27.06 -11.16 -12.48
C PRO A 153 27.02 -10.02 -13.49
N ASP A 154 25.86 -9.38 -13.62
CA ASP A 154 25.58 -8.29 -14.55
C ASP A 154 26.09 -6.90 -14.04
N LEU A 155 26.66 -6.84 -12.82
CA LEU A 155 27.21 -5.61 -12.26
C LEU A 155 28.46 -5.14 -13.02
N PRO A 156 28.67 -3.79 -13.13
CA PRO A 156 29.91 -3.23 -13.63
C PRO A 156 31.10 -3.70 -12.78
N LYS A 157 32.07 -4.38 -13.42
CA LYS A 157 33.24 -4.98 -12.73
C LYS A 157 34.34 -3.96 -12.43
N ARG A 158 34.36 -2.81 -13.16
CA ARG A 158 35.38 -1.78 -13.01
C ARG A 158 35.23 -1.10 -11.66
N ASP A 159 36.33 -0.97 -10.94
CA ASP A 159 36.43 -0.33 -9.62
C ASP A 159 35.54 -0.98 -8.52
N LEU A 160 34.86 -2.08 -8.79
CA LEU A 160 34.06 -2.81 -7.80
C LEU A 160 34.96 -3.43 -6.74
N THR A 161 34.71 -3.14 -5.46
CA THR A 161 35.50 -3.64 -4.31
C THR A 161 34.75 -4.65 -3.44
N GLY A 162 33.43 -4.79 -3.63
CA GLY A 162 32.55 -5.68 -2.90
C GLY A 162 31.20 -5.01 -2.65
N ALA A 163 30.53 -5.36 -1.57
CA ALA A 163 29.26 -4.75 -1.19
C ALA A 163 29.02 -4.78 0.32
N ALA A 164 28.14 -3.88 0.79
CA ALA A 164 27.50 -4.03 2.10
C ALA A 164 26.13 -4.68 1.93
N ILE A 165 25.76 -5.53 2.88
CA ILE A 165 24.41 -6.11 2.98
C ILE A 165 23.79 -5.63 4.28
N PHE A 166 22.60 -5.03 4.17
CA PHE A 166 21.73 -4.72 5.30
C PHE A 166 20.34 -5.28 5.05
N TRP A 167 19.46 -5.26 6.04
CA TRP A 167 18.11 -5.79 5.88
C TRP A 167 17.07 -4.72 6.09
N ASP A 168 16.04 -4.79 5.27
CA ASP A 168 14.84 -3.97 5.42
C ASP A 168 13.59 -4.86 5.46
N GLY A 169 12.40 -4.28 5.49
CA GLY A 169 11.14 -5.02 5.42
C GLY A 169 10.53 -4.93 4.03
N GLN A 170 9.97 -6.02 3.54
CA GLN A 170 9.22 -6.09 2.29
C GLN A 170 7.79 -6.55 2.56
N MET A 171 6.83 -5.87 1.92
CA MET A 171 5.44 -6.30 1.89
C MET A 171 5.22 -7.31 0.77
N TYR A 172 4.65 -8.45 1.11
CA TYR A 172 4.21 -9.43 0.12
C TYR A 172 3.07 -8.86 -0.73
N ASN A 173 2.08 -8.25 -0.08
CA ASN A 173 0.93 -7.60 -0.73
C ASN A 173 0.48 -6.40 0.11
N PRO A 174 0.73 -5.14 -0.34
CA PRO A 174 0.34 -3.95 0.40
C PRO A 174 -1.17 -3.80 0.54
N SER A 175 -1.95 -4.23 -0.46
CA SER A 175 -3.41 -4.16 -0.41
C SER A 175 -3.97 -5.12 0.65
N ARG A 176 -3.41 -6.33 0.75
CA ARG A 176 -3.76 -7.29 1.81
C ARG A 176 -3.39 -6.77 3.19
N LEU A 177 -2.28 -6.02 3.32
CA LEU A 177 -1.90 -5.41 4.59
C LEU A 177 -2.89 -4.34 5.04
N VAL A 178 -3.32 -3.45 4.11
CA VAL A 178 -4.38 -2.47 4.42
C VAL A 178 -5.68 -3.16 4.79
N LEU A 179 -6.09 -4.16 4.01
CA LEU A 179 -7.31 -4.92 4.27
C LEU A 179 -7.26 -5.65 5.62
N ALA A 180 -6.08 -6.16 6.04
CA ALA A 180 -5.91 -6.76 7.36
C ALA A 180 -6.16 -5.74 8.48
N PHE A 181 -5.73 -4.47 8.34
CA PHE A 181 -6.07 -3.40 9.27
C PHE A 181 -7.58 -3.11 9.28
N VAL A 182 -8.21 -2.97 8.11
CA VAL A 182 -9.66 -2.70 7.97
C VAL A 182 -10.46 -3.83 8.61
N ARG A 183 -10.18 -5.09 8.26
CA ARG A 183 -10.89 -6.25 8.80
C ARG A 183 -10.67 -6.41 10.31
N SER A 184 -9.44 -6.16 10.80
CA SER A 184 -9.17 -6.16 12.24
C SER A 184 -9.97 -5.08 12.97
N ALA A 185 -10.19 -3.91 12.38
CA ALA A 185 -11.06 -2.88 12.94
C ALA A 185 -12.54 -3.33 12.94
N MET A 186 -12.99 -3.98 11.86
CA MET A 186 -14.36 -4.50 11.75
C MET A 186 -14.63 -5.61 12.80
N GLU A 187 -13.67 -6.49 13.07
CA GLU A 187 -13.78 -7.48 14.15
C GLU A 187 -13.90 -6.83 15.54
N GLN A 188 -13.44 -5.61 15.70
CA GLN A 188 -13.62 -4.79 16.91
C GLN A 188 -14.86 -3.89 16.84
N GLY A 189 -15.74 -4.06 15.85
CA GLY A 189 -17.02 -3.36 15.74
C GLY A 189 -17.01 -2.07 14.90
N ALA A 190 -15.96 -1.78 14.12
CA ALA A 190 -16.00 -0.72 13.12
C ALA A 190 -17.00 -1.04 12.00
N VAL A 191 -17.70 -0.01 11.53
CA VAL A 191 -18.47 -0.04 10.27
C VAL A 191 -17.55 0.47 9.17
N ALA A 192 -17.10 -0.39 8.26
CA ALA A 192 -16.28 0.00 7.13
C ALA A 192 -17.03 -0.24 5.82
N VAL A 193 -17.04 0.77 4.94
CA VAL A 193 -17.77 0.72 3.66
C VAL A 193 -16.88 1.28 2.55
N ASN A 194 -16.63 0.48 1.53
CA ASN A 194 -15.99 0.91 0.28
C ASN A 194 -17.05 1.40 -0.72
N TYR A 195 -16.63 2.06 -1.80
CA TYR A 195 -17.49 2.74 -2.77
C TYR A 195 -18.48 3.71 -2.11
N ALA A 196 -18.05 4.32 -1.00
CA ALA A 196 -18.79 5.29 -0.21
C ALA A 196 -17.97 6.59 -0.13
N GLU A 197 -18.33 7.59 -0.94
CA GLU A 197 -17.61 8.85 -1.08
C GLU A 197 -18.13 9.91 -0.12
N ALA A 198 -17.23 10.47 0.68
CA ALA A 198 -17.54 11.69 1.43
C ALA A 198 -17.51 12.88 0.47
N GLU A 199 -18.67 13.33 0.04
CA GLU A 199 -18.80 14.42 -0.93
C GLU A 199 -18.73 15.81 -0.27
N LYS A 200 -19.31 15.95 0.92
CA LYS A 200 -19.48 17.24 1.55
C LYS A 200 -19.45 17.20 3.07
N LEU A 201 -18.76 18.17 3.69
CA LEU A 201 -18.82 18.45 5.11
C LEU A 201 -19.95 19.45 5.40
N LEU A 202 -20.97 19.03 6.14
CA LEU A 202 -22.08 19.88 6.54
C LEU A 202 -21.71 20.57 7.86
N LEU A 203 -21.53 21.89 7.82
CA LEU A 203 -21.09 22.68 8.97
C LEU A 203 -22.28 23.33 9.68
N SER A 204 -22.22 23.34 11.02
CA SER A 204 -23.05 24.14 11.90
C SER A 204 -22.21 24.65 13.07
N ASP A 205 -22.31 25.93 13.40
CA ASP A 205 -21.63 26.55 14.54
C ASP A 205 -20.10 26.22 14.65
N GLU A 206 -19.37 26.35 13.54
CA GLU A 206 -17.93 26.05 13.45
C GLU A 206 -17.58 24.58 13.79
N ALA A 207 -18.49 23.66 13.54
CA ALA A 207 -18.28 22.22 13.66
C ALA A 207 -18.84 21.48 12.44
N VAL A 208 -18.32 20.30 12.16
CA VAL A 208 -18.95 19.37 11.21
C VAL A 208 -20.11 18.70 11.92
N ASP A 209 -21.34 19.02 11.53
CA ASP A 209 -22.55 18.38 12.06
C ASP A 209 -22.76 16.99 11.45
N ALA A 210 -22.57 16.87 10.14
CA ALA A 210 -22.64 15.62 9.42
C ALA A 210 -21.72 15.63 8.20
N VAL A 211 -21.45 14.45 7.66
CA VAL A 211 -20.79 14.29 6.37
C VAL A 211 -21.75 13.62 5.41
N ARG A 212 -22.01 14.25 4.26
CA ARG A 212 -22.80 13.64 3.19
C ARG A 212 -21.96 12.62 2.46
N ILE A 213 -22.45 11.38 2.42
CA ILE A 213 -21.77 10.25 1.81
C ILE A 213 -22.65 9.69 0.70
N ARG A 214 -22.07 9.51 -0.47
CA ARG A 214 -22.68 8.89 -1.63
C ARG A 214 -22.25 7.45 -1.77
N ASP A 215 -23.18 6.56 -2.00
CA ASP A 215 -22.93 5.19 -2.46
C ASP A 215 -22.74 5.17 -3.99
N HIS A 216 -21.56 4.81 -4.45
CA HIS A 216 -21.30 4.71 -5.89
C HIS A 216 -21.92 3.49 -6.55
N LEU A 217 -22.35 2.49 -5.79
CA LEU A 217 -22.95 1.27 -6.33
C LEU A 217 -24.46 1.43 -6.55
N THR A 218 -25.15 2.21 -5.68
CA THR A 218 -26.61 2.39 -5.75
C THR A 218 -27.02 3.80 -6.14
N GLY A 219 -26.14 4.80 -5.96
CA GLY A 219 -26.45 6.21 -6.10
C GLY A 219 -27.07 6.86 -4.86
N ASP A 220 -27.33 6.08 -3.82
CA ASP A 220 -27.94 6.56 -2.57
C ASP A 220 -27.02 7.52 -1.80
N HIS A 221 -27.62 8.35 -0.96
CA HIS A 221 -26.91 9.28 -0.08
C HIS A 221 -27.35 9.08 1.37
N VAL A 222 -26.39 9.23 2.29
CA VAL A 222 -26.66 9.32 3.74
C VAL A 222 -25.88 10.47 4.37
N GLU A 223 -26.37 11.00 5.47
CA GLU A 223 -25.69 12.01 6.28
C GLU A 223 -25.17 11.38 7.56
N VAL A 224 -23.87 11.09 7.58
CA VAL A 224 -23.23 10.41 8.71
C VAL A 224 -22.83 11.42 9.75
N LYS A 225 -23.31 11.21 10.99
CA LYS A 225 -22.96 12.03 12.14
C LYS A 225 -21.86 11.39 12.97
N ALA A 226 -20.87 12.21 13.35
CA ALA A 226 -19.76 11.78 14.21
C ALA A 226 -19.31 12.89 15.15
N LYS A 227 -18.86 12.52 16.36
CA LYS A 227 -18.29 13.49 17.30
C LYS A 227 -17.02 14.14 16.74
N VAL A 228 -16.20 13.38 16.01
CA VAL A 228 -14.99 13.88 15.32
C VAL A 228 -14.90 13.26 13.93
N VAL A 229 -14.55 14.07 12.93
CA VAL A 229 -14.24 13.64 11.58
C VAL A 229 -12.72 13.63 11.38
N LEU A 230 -12.17 12.48 10.98
CA LEU A 230 -10.76 12.32 10.62
C LEU A 230 -10.63 12.15 9.11
N ASN A 231 -10.23 13.23 8.42
CA ASN A 231 -9.91 13.17 6.99
C ASN A 231 -8.53 12.55 6.79
N ALA A 232 -8.49 11.31 6.29
CA ALA A 232 -7.29 10.54 5.95
C ALA A 232 -7.27 10.16 4.46
N ALA A 233 -7.92 10.96 3.60
CA ALA A 233 -8.08 10.73 2.16
C ALA A 233 -6.78 10.90 1.33
N GLY A 234 -5.62 11.01 1.99
CA GLY A 234 -4.32 11.11 1.31
C GLY A 234 -4.23 12.31 0.37
N PRO A 235 -3.82 12.12 -0.91
CA PRO A 235 -3.71 13.22 -1.87
C PRO A 235 -5.05 13.91 -2.17
N TRP A 236 -6.18 13.27 -1.92
CA TRP A 236 -7.52 13.83 -2.12
C TRP A 236 -8.04 14.63 -0.92
N ALA A 237 -7.34 14.59 0.22
CA ALA A 237 -7.77 15.31 1.42
C ALA A 237 -7.98 16.81 1.21
N PRO A 238 -7.17 17.54 0.40
CA PRO A 238 -7.39 18.95 0.12
C PRO A 238 -8.70 19.26 -0.58
N TRP A 239 -9.17 18.35 -1.45
CA TRP A 239 -10.43 18.59 -2.22
C TRP A 239 -11.66 18.56 -1.33
N LEU A 240 -11.71 17.66 -0.35
CA LEU A 240 -12.80 17.67 0.64
C LEU A 240 -12.81 18.95 1.48
N LEU A 241 -11.66 19.59 1.67
CA LEU A 241 -11.52 20.84 2.42
C LEU A 241 -11.75 22.09 1.56
N GLU A 242 -11.80 21.97 0.25
CA GLU A 242 -11.95 23.09 -0.68
C GLU A 242 -13.27 23.82 -0.49
N GLU A 243 -14.35 23.09 -0.21
CA GLU A 243 -15.67 23.67 0.09
C GLU A 243 -15.68 24.54 1.36
N LEU A 244 -14.71 24.37 2.24
CA LEU A 244 -14.60 25.19 3.45
C LEU A 244 -14.06 26.58 3.15
N ASP A 245 -13.64 26.87 1.93
CA ASP A 245 -13.05 28.14 1.43
C ASP A 245 -11.93 28.72 2.30
N ARG A 246 -11.44 27.95 3.27
CA ARG A 246 -10.52 28.38 4.32
C ARG A 246 -9.09 27.91 4.12
N ASP A 247 -8.84 27.02 3.14
CA ASP A 247 -7.52 26.37 2.95
C ASP A 247 -6.98 26.52 1.52
N LYS A 248 -7.21 27.65 0.90
CA LYS A 248 -6.66 27.98 -0.42
C LYS A 248 -5.13 28.10 -0.35
N GLY A 249 -4.44 26.98 -0.25
CA GLY A 249 -3.01 26.98 -0.45
C GLY A 249 -2.14 26.12 0.47
N VAL A 250 -2.55 25.76 1.68
CA VAL A 250 -1.66 25.04 2.62
C VAL A 250 -1.48 23.57 2.25
N LEU A 251 -2.47 22.95 1.61
CA LEU A 251 -2.46 21.53 1.25
C LEU A 251 -2.37 21.24 -0.25
N ARG A 252 -2.54 22.24 -1.11
CA ARG A 252 -2.34 22.14 -2.56
C ARG A 252 -0.87 22.28 -2.93
N GLY A 253 0.00 21.53 -2.26
CA GLY A 253 1.40 21.44 -2.64
C GLY A 253 1.61 20.56 -3.87
N SER A 254 2.76 20.70 -4.51
CA SER A 254 3.20 19.75 -5.52
C SER A 254 3.40 18.38 -4.88
N TYR A 255 3.04 17.33 -5.59
CA TYR A 255 3.30 15.94 -5.22
C TYR A 255 4.50 15.41 -6.00
N SER A 256 5.20 14.43 -5.42
CA SER A 256 6.02 13.52 -6.19
C SER A 256 5.12 12.39 -6.68
N ARG A 257 5.07 12.17 -7.99
CA ARG A 257 4.58 10.93 -8.54
C ARG A 257 5.73 9.93 -8.53
N ASP A 258 5.68 9.03 -7.57
CA ASP A 258 6.67 7.96 -7.41
C ASP A 258 6.19 6.73 -8.17
N ALA A 259 7.03 6.25 -9.11
CA ALA A 259 6.69 5.14 -9.97
C ALA A 259 7.66 3.97 -9.83
N CYS A 260 7.14 2.78 -10.04
CA CYS A 260 7.89 1.53 -10.10
C CYS A 260 7.23 0.56 -11.09
N PHE A 261 8.00 -0.39 -11.59
CA PHE A 261 7.49 -1.43 -12.48
C PHE A 261 7.99 -2.81 -12.09
N VAL A 262 7.31 -3.84 -12.54
CA VAL A 262 7.63 -5.24 -12.31
C VAL A 262 8.03 -5.89 -13.63
N VAL A 263 9.08 -6.71 -13.60
CA VAL A 263 9.55 -7.46 -14.78
C VAL A 263 9.53 -8.95 -14.52
N ARG A 264 9.37 -9.76 -15.58
CA ARG A 264 9.37 -11.23 -15.54
C ARG A 264 10.70 -11.82 -15.10
N ARG A 265 11.78 -11.04 -15.13
CA ARG A 265 13.10 -11.50 -14.69
C ARG A 265 13.08 -11.84 -13.21
N ARG A 266 13.57 -13.03 -12.85
CA ARG A 266 13.70 -13.51 -11.47
C ARG A 266 15.16 -13.70 -11.14
N PHE A 267 15.60 -13.17 -9.99
CA PHE A 267 16.88 -13.54 -9.42
C PHE A 267 16.79 -14.92 -8.74
N SER A 268 17.87 -15.71 -8.81
CA SER A 268 17.95 -17.03 -8.17
C SER A 268 18.10 -16.97 -6.64
N HIS A 269 18.15 -15.76 -6.08
CA HIS A 269 18.41 -15.49 -4.67
C HIS A 269 17.46 -14.40 -4.14
N PRO A 270 17.28 -14.27 -2.81
CA PRO A 270 16.35 -13.30 -2.20
C PRO A 270 16.92 -11.89 -2.05
N TYR A 271 18.12 -11.60 -2.52
CA TYR A 271 18.78 -10.32 -2.32
C TYR A 271 18.22 -9.26 -3.27
N ALA A 272 17.80 -8.13 -2.71
CA ALA A 272 17.62 -6.90 -3.46
C ALA A 272 18.98 -6.22 -3.68
N ILE A 273 19.07 -5.35 -4.70
CA ILE A 273 20.26 -4.53 -4.94
C ILE A 273 19.86 -3.07 -5.06
N ALA A 274 20.68 -2.19 -4.44
CA ALA A 274 20.56 -0.75 -4.55
C ALA A 274 21.65 -0.23 -5.49
N LEU A 275 21.27 0.18 -6.67
CA LEU A 275 22.13 0.76 -7.71
C LEU A 275 22.13 2.30 -7.61
N GLN A 276 23.16 2.96 -8.12
CA GLN A 276 23.17 4.42 -8.21
C GLN A 276 22.39 4.87 -9.43
N GLY A 277 21.37 5.72 -9.21
CA GLY A 277 20.66 6.42 -10.27
C GLY A 277 21.36 7.71 -10.71
N LYS A 278 20.82 8.35 -11.75
CA LYS A 278 21.30 9.64 -12.28
C LYS A 278 20.84 10.84 -11.45
N THR A 279 19.66 10.76 -10.84
CA THR A 279 19.05 11.84 -10.05
C THR A 279 19.78 12.06 -8.74
N ARG A 280 19.86 13.31 -8.30
CA ARG A 280 20.55 13.71 -7.07
C ARG A 280 19.55 13.89 -5.91
N ASP A 281 20.07 13.80 -4.70
CA ASP A 281 19.35 14.13 -3.47
C ASP A 281 19.88 15.48 -2.93
N PRO A 282 19.15 16.59 -3.13
CA PRO A 282 19.62 17.91 -2.72
C PRO A 282 19.72 18.07 -1.20
N ASP A 283 19.02 17.23 -0.40
CA ASP A 283 19.04 17.28 1.07
C ASP A 283 20.14 16.42 1.69
N ALA A 284 20.98 15.72 0.89
CA ALA A 284 22.04 14.88 1.40
C ALA A 284 23.24 15.70 1.89
N ILE A 285 23.49 15.69 3.20
CA ILE A 285 24.64 16.35 3.87
C ILE A 285 25.92 15.52 3.65
N LEU A 286 25.82 14.21 3.71
CA LEU A 286 26.90 13.27 3.50
C LEU A 286 26.87 12.75 2.05
N SER A 287 27.64 13.30 1.28
CA SER A 287 28.25 13.12 -0.04
C SER A 287 27.83 12.03 -1.05
N ARG A 288 26.77 11.24 -0.84
CA ARG A 288 26.16 10.43 -1.89
C ARG A 288 24.91 11.14 -2.41
N ALA A 289 25.13 12.11 -3.31
CA ALA A 289 24.04 12.89 -3.88
C ALA A 289 23.12 12.07 -4.79
N ALA A 290 23.59 10.94 -5.35
CA ALA A 290 22.79 10.12 -6.25
C ALA A 290 21.73 9.31 -5.51
N ARG A 291 20.52 9.28 -6.02
CA ARG A 291 19.45 8.39 -5.55
C ARG A 291 19.74 6.95 -5.94
N HIS A 292 19.23 6.02 -5.15
CA HIS A 292 19.37 4.61 -5.43
C HIS A 292 18.14 4.12 -6.22
N LEU A 293 18.43 3.39 -7.29
CA LEU A 293 17.47 2.50 -7.95
C LEU A 293 17.54 1.14 -7.26
N PHE A 294 16.40 0.57 -6.97
CA PHE A 294 16.32 -0.74 -6.34
C PHE A 294 15.78 -1.77 -7.34
N LEU A 295 16.46 -2.91 -7.40
CA LEU A 295 15.93 -4.12 -8.03
C LEU A 295 15.69 -5.13 -6.93
N THR A 296 14.44 -5.53 -6.76
CA THR A 296 14.04 -6.33 -5.60
C THR A 296 13.28 -7.56 -6.03
N PRO A 297 13.72 -8.77 -5.65
CA PRO A 297 12.89 -9.96 -5.79
C PRO A 297 11.57 -9.75 -5.05
N TRP A 298 10.47 -9.90 -5.76
CA TRP A 298 9.14 -9.76 -5.21
C TRP A 298 8.22 -10.81 -5.79
N ARG A 299 7.77 -11.75 -4.94
CA ARG A 299 7.07 -12.94 -5.39
C ARG A 299 7.97 -13.72 -6.39
N ASN A 300 7.48 -14.05 -7.57
CA ASN A 300 8.25 -14.71 -8.63
C ASN A 300 8.79 -13.74 -9.70
N TYR A 301 8.89 -12.46 -9.38
CA TYR A 301 9.24 -11.36 -10.30
C TYR A 301 10.33 -10.48 -9.70
N THR A 302 10.75 -9.46 -10.45
CA THR A 302 11.61 -8.39 -9.94
C THR A 302 10.88 -7.05 -10.02
N LEU A 303 10.79 -6.37 -8.88
CA LEU A 303 10.29 -5.00 -8.75
C LEU A 303 11.46 -4.03 -8.95
N CYS A 304 11.30 -3.08 -9.88
CA CYS A 304 12.28 -2.04 -10.22
C CYS A 304 11.73 -0.68 -9.78
N GLY A 305 12.52 0.13 -9.09
CA GLY A 305 12.08 1.46 -8.63
C GLY A 305 13.14 2.16 -7.78
N VAL A 306 12.91 3.36 -7.40
CA VAL A 306 11.74 4.21 -7.60
C VAL A 306 12.14 5.37 -8.49
N TRP A 307 11.28 5.81 -9.37
CA TRP A 307 11.45 6.93 -10.24
C TRP A 307 10.46 8.04 -9.88
N HIS A 308 10.88 9.29 -9.96
CA HIS A 308 10.18 10.44 -9.40
C HIS A 308 9.92 11.52 -10.45
N ARG A 309 8.72 12.10 -10.39
CA ARG A 309 8.36 13.27 -11.19
C ARG A 309 7.48 14.20 -10.34
N VAL A 310 7.65 15.53 -10.53
CA VAL A 310 6.71 16.51 -9.99
C VAL A 310 5.35 16.32 -10.62
N TRP A 311 4.31 16.31 -9.79
CA TRP A 311 2.91 16.17 -10.20
C TRP A 311 2.07 17.30 -9.63
N SER A 312 1.43 18.06 -10.50
CA SER A 312 0.59 19.21 -10.16
C SER A 312 -0.86 19.06 -10.65
N GLU A 313 -1.15 17.97 -11.39
CA GLU A 313 -2.49 17.66 -11.89
C GLU A 313 -3.34 17.02 -10.79
N HIS A 314 -4.63 16.77 -11.08
CA HIS A 314 -5.51 16.10 -10.14
C HIS A 314 -5.00 14.69 -9.79
N PRO A 315 -5.16 14.21 -8.54
CA PRO A 315 -4.70 12.87 -8.17
C PRO A 315 -5.34 11.72 -8.97
N ASP A 316 -6.51 11.93 -9.55
CA ASP A 316 -7.16 10.92 -10.40
C ASP A 316 -6.49 10.77 -11.77
N ASP A 317 -5.76 11.79 -12.24
CA ASP A 317 -5.11 11.79 -13.55
C ASP A 317 -3.74 11.09 -13.56
N VAL A 318 -3.34 10.48 -12.45
CA VAL A 318 -2.02 9.83 -12.31
C VAL A 318 -1.86 8.72 -13.33
N ARG A 319 -0.84 8.84 -14.17
CA ARG A 319 -0.50 7.90 -15.24
C ARG A 319 1.01 7.80 -15.44
N ILE A 320 1.46 6.78 -16.15
CA ILE A 320 2.83 6.64 -16.65
C ILE A 320 2.76 6.56 -18.16
N MET A 321 3.49 7.45 -18.83
CA MET A 321 3.59 7.42 -20.29
C MET A 321 4.63 6.41 -20.76
N PRO A 322 4.45 5.77 -21.93
CA PRO A 322 5.40 4.78 -22.45
C PRO A 322 6.85 5.29 -22.54
N ASP A 323 7.05 6.51 -23.04
CA ASP A 323 8.38 7.14 -23.18
C ASP A 323 9.05 7.42 -21.84
N GLU A 324 8.27 7.67 -20.79
CA GLU A 324 8.78 7.84 -19.43
C GLU A 324 9.28 6.50 -18.87
N LEU A 325 8.54 5.42 -19.12
CA LEU A 325 8.91 4.08 -18.66
C LEU A 325 10.14 3.59 -19.42
N GLU A 326 10.24 3.83 -20.73
CA GLU A 326 11.42 3.52 -21.54
C GLU A 326 12.67 4.21 -20.98
N ARG A 327 12.60 5.51 -20.71
CA ARG A 327 13.72 6.26 -20.08
C ARG A 327 14.13 5.68 -18.74
N PHE A 328 13.17 5.19 -17.96
CA PHE A 328 13.48 4.57 -16.68
C PHE A 328 14.12 3.19 -16.83
N ILE A 329 13.68 2.40 -17.81
CA ILE A 329 14.32 1.12 -18.19
C ILE A 329 15.76 1.37 -18.65
N ASP A 330 16.00 2.40 -19.45
CA ASP A 330 17.35 2.80 -19.90
C ASP A 330 18.25 3.16 -18.72
N GLU A 331 17.75 3.94 -17.74
CA GLU A 331 18.50 4.26 -16.53
C GLU A 331 18.88 3.00 -15.72
N VAL A 332 17.97 2.02 -15.61
CA VAL A 332 18.25 0.74 -14.97
C VAL A 332 19.31 -0.05 -15.74
N ASN A 333 19.22 -0.10 -17.07
CA ASN A 333 20.19 -0.78 -17.94
C ASN A 333 21.57 -0.11 -17.90
N GLU A 334 21.64 1.20 -17.80
CA GLU A 334 22.93 1.89 -17.61
C GLU A 334 23.58 1.58 -16.27
N ALA A 335 22.76 1.49 -15.20
CA ALA A 335 23.26 1.15 -13.87
C ALA A 335 23.70 -0.32 -13.77
N MET A 336 23.10 -1.20 -14.57
CA MET A 336 23.38 -2.65 -14.61
C MET A 336 23.25 -3.18 -16.05
N PRO A 337 24.26 -2.94 -16.92
CA PRO A 337 24.16 -3.18 -18.37
C PRO A 337 23.83 -4.63 -18.77
N GLY A 338 24.27 -5.61 -17.99
CA GLY A 338 24.01 -7.02 -18.28
C GLY A 338 22.55 -7.44 -18.13
N LEU A 339 21.67 -6.60 -17.55
CA LEU A 339 20.23 -6.90 -17.45
C LEU A 339 19.54 -6.87 -18.81
N GLY A 340 19.83 -5.86 -19.65
CA GLY A 340 19.26 -5.70 -20.97
C GLY A 340 17.75 -5.69 -20.98
N LEU A 341 17.09 -5.01 -20.00
CA LEU A 341 15.64 -4.94 -19.88
C LEU A 341 15.01 -4.22 -21.06
N LYS A 342 13.82 -4.68 -21.47
CA LYS A 342 12.99 -4.09 -22.53
C LYS A 342 11.59 -3.81 -22.02
N MET A 343 10.84 -2.98 -22.72
CA MET A 343 9.41 -2.74 -22.45
C MET A 343 8.59 -4.04 -22.40
N SER A 344 8.90 -5.00 -23.25
CA SER A 344 8.24 -6.32 -23.27
C SER A 344 8.45 -7.17 -22.01
N ASP A 345 9.44 -6.85 -21.17
CA ASP A 345 9.67 -7.53 -19.90
C ASP A 345 8.78 -7.01 -18.78
N VAL A 346 8.19 -5.82 -18.98
CA VAL A 346 7.32 -5.19 -17.98
C VAL A 346 5.99 -5.93 -17.91
N THR A 347 5.62 -6.35 -16.72
CA THR A 347 4.37 -7.08 -16.45
C THR A 347 3.34 -6.22 -15.74
N MET A 348 3.81 -5.30 -14.92
CA MET A 348 2.97 -4.41 -14.11
C MET A 348 3.73 -3.13 -13.81
N TRP A 349 3.00 -2.05 -13.62
CA TRP A 349 3.53 -0.79 -13.14
C TRP A 349 2.65 -0.19 -12.04
N ASN A 350 3.25 0.64 -11.21
CA ASN A 350 2.56 1.34 -10.14
C ASN A 350 3.04 2.79 -10.09
N ALA A 351 2.14 3.71 -9.84
CA ALA A 351 2.45 5.10 -9.56
C ALA A 351 1.62 5.60 -8.38
N GLY A 352 2.24 6.34 -7.49
CA GLY A 352 1.57 6.91 -6.32
C GLY A 352 2.05 8.32 -6.04
N LEU A 353 1.20 9.14 -5.44
CA LEU A 353 1.50 10.52 -5.09
C LEU A 353 1.99 10.62 -3.65
N VAL A 354 3.14 11.25 -3.47
CA VAL A 354 3.73 11.51 -2.16
C VAL A 354 3.83 13.02 -1.96
N PRO A 355 3.27 13.58 -0.87
CA PRO A 355 3.47 14.99 -0.57
C PRO A 355 4.95 15.31 -0.39
N PHE A 356 5.42 16.41 -0.96
CA PHE A 356 6.75 16.88 -0.69
C PHE A 356 6.84 18.41 -0.59
N GLY A 357 8.04 18.88 -0.17
CA GLY A 357 8.29 20.28 0.04
C GLY A 357 8.34 21.08 -1.25
N ASP A 358 8.68 22.36 -1.14
CA ASP A 358 8.74 23.28 -2.27
C ASP A 358 9.73 22.79 -3.33
N ASN A 359 9.20 22.46 -4.50
CA ASN A 359 9.96 22.08 -5.68
C ASN A 359 9.36 22.79 -6.90
N ASP A 360 10.22 23.26 -7.77
CA ASP A 360 9.80 23.83 -9.06
C ASP A 360 9.18 22.72 -9.94
N SER A 361 8.21 23.08 -10.76
CA SER A 361 7.47 22.15 -11.63
C SER A 361 8.34 21.34 -12.61
N GLY A 362 9.53 21.84 -12.95
CA GLY A 362 10.50 21.18 -13.81
C GLY A 362 11.67 20.51 -13.10
N ALA A 363 11.68 20.48 -11.76
CA ALA A 363 12.81 19.95 -11.01
C ALA A 363 13.00 18.45 -11.22
N SER A 364 14.21 18.03 -11.56
CA SER A 364 14.63 16.62 -11.61
C SER A 364 15.14 16.12 -10.25
N ASP A 365 15.70 17.03 -9.45
CA ASP A 365 16.22 16.75 -8.11
C ASP A 365 15.21 17.23 -7.07
N LEU A 366 14.46 16.28 -6.48
CA LEU A 366 13.28 16.60 -5.67
C LEU A 366 13.56 16.55 -4.17
N ARG A 367 13.02 17.52 -3.43
CA ARG A 367 13.01 17.53 -1.96
C ARG A 367 11.75 16.84 -1.45
N TYR A 368 11.91 15.87 -0.57
CA TYR A 368 10.76 15.13 -0.03
C TYR A 368 10.19 15.76 1.23
N GLY A 369 8.88 15.64 1.39
CA GLY A 369 8.22 15.89 2.66
C GLY A 369 8.84 15.08 3.79
N LYS A 370 9.27 15.77 4.86
CA LYS A 370 9.99 15.12 5.97
C LYS A 370 9.06 14.48 6.99
N ARG A 371 7.81 14.98 7.10
CA ARG A 371 6.81 14.55 8.10
C ARG A 371 5.44 14.49 7.46
N SER A 372 4.59 13.59 7.99
CA SER A 372 3.15 13.60 7.68
C SER A 372 2.51 14.88 8.22
N HIS A 373 1.53 15.40 7.49
CA HIS A 373 0.76 16.57 7.90
C HIS A 373 -0.38 16.09 8.82
N LEU A 374 -0.37 16.55 10.07
CA LEU A 374 -1.44 16.34 11.04
C LEU A 374 -1.98 17.71 11.44
N ILE A 375 -3.21 18.00 11.03
CA ILE A 375 -3.86 19.30 11.19
C ILE A 375 -5.04 19.16 12.13
N ASP A 376 -5.02 19.95 13.21
CA ASP A 376 -6.18 20.21 14.06
C ASP A 376 -6.89 21.46 13.55
N HIS A 377 -8.02 21.27 12.87
CA HIS A 377 -8.75 22.38 12.27
C HIS A 377 -9.39 23.32 13.28
N ALA A 378 -9.55 22.91 14.55
CA ALA A 378 -9.96 23.81 15.60
C ALA A 378 -8.94 24.93 15.82
N ARG A 379 -7.65 24.59 15.73
CA ARG A 379 -6.55 25.56 15.90
C ARG A 379 -6.23 26.31 14.61
N ALA A 380 -6.29 25.60 13.47
CA ALA A 380 -5.89 26.17 12.19
C ALA A 380 -7.01 26.99 11.53
N HIS A 381 -8.26 26.59 11.66
CA HIS A 381 -9.38 27.12 10.87
C HIS A 381 -10.66 27.40 11.67
N GLY A 382 -10.66 27.17 12.99
CA GLY A 382 -11.82 27.36 13.86
C GLY A 382 -12.88 26.25 13.79
N ILE A 383 -12.61 25.13 13.09
CA ILE A 383 -13.54 23.99 12.95
C ILE A 383 -13.24 22.96 14.03
N ARG A 384 -14.09 22.89 15.06
CA ARG A 384 -13.78 22.23 16.34
C ARG A 384 -13.52 20.73 16.25
N ASN A 385 -14.23 20.00 15.41
CA ASN A 385 -14.24 18.53 15.39
C ASN A 385 -13.71 17.92 14.10
N LEU A 386 -12.88 18.63 13.36
CA LEU A 386 -12.23 18.16 12.15
C LEU A 386 -10.73 18.01 12.37
N VAL A 387 -10.19 16.87 11.97
CA VAL A 387 -8.75 16.56 11.97
C VAL A 387 -8.37 16.05 10.60
N THR A 388 -7.23 16.47 10.05
CA THR A 388 -6.70 15.94 8.77
C THR A 388 -5.34 15.30 8.97
N LEU A 389 -5.16 14.11 8.39
CA LEU A 389 -3.89 13.38 8.35
C LEU A 389 -3.51 13.05 6.90
N ILE A 390 -2.45 13.71 6.38
CA ILE A 390 -1.87 13.37 5.07
C ILE A 390 -0.52 12.73 5.29
N GLY A 391 -0.41 11.46 4.95
CA GLY A 391 0.80 10.68 5.18
C GLY A 391 1.84 10.81 4.08
N VAL A 392 3.12 10.71 4.46
CA VAL A 392 4.26 10.75 3.53
C VAL A 392 4.89 9.36 3.35
N ARG A 393 4.93 8.55 4.40
CA ARG A 393 5.67 7.28 4.40
C ARG A 393 4.82 6.13 4.88
N TYR A 394 4.69 5.10 4.07
CA TYR A 394 3.94 3.89 4.40
C TYR A 394 4.41 3.28 5.73
N THR A 395 5.72 3.14 5.95
CA THR A 395 6.30 2.61 7.19
C THR A 395 5.82 3.32 8.46
N MET A 396 5.51 4.62 8.37
CA MET A 396 5.11 5.44 9.52
C MET A 396 3.59 5.46 9.76
N ALA A 397 2.80 4.87 8.86
CA ALA A 397 1.35 5.01 8.84
C ALA A 397 0.70 4.67 10.20
N ARG A 398 1.09 3.53 10.80
CA ARG A 398 0.57 3.13 12.12
C ARG A 398 0.87 4.17 13.21
N ALA A 399 2.11 4.66 13.28
CA ALA A 399 2.50 5.61 14.33
C ALA A 399 1.88 7.01 14.12
N ASP A 400 1.76 7.44 12.87
CA ASP A 400 1.17 8.74 12.55
C ASP A 400 -0.36 8.69 12.73
N ALA A 401 -1.01 7.56 12.38
CA ALA A 401 -2.42 7.30 12.68
C ALA A 401 -2.69 7.30 14.19
N ALA A 402 -1.84 6.62 14.99
CA ALA A 402 -1.97 6.64 16.45
C ALA A 402 -1.93 8.06 17.03
N ARG A 403 -1.04 8.92 16.48
CA ARG A 403 -0.98 10.35 16.89
C ARG A 403 -2.24 11.14 16.47
N ALA A 404 -2.80 10.83 15.30
CA ALA A 404 -4.06 11.44 14.88
C ALA A 404 -5.21 11.01 15.80
N VAL A 405 -5.25 9.74 16.17
CA VAL A 405 -6.26 9.22 17.11
C VAL A 405 -6.03 9.74 18.53
N ASP A 406 -4.77 10.00 18.98
CA ASP A 406 -4.52 10.73 20.24
C ASP A 406 -5.22 12.10 20.25
N LEU A 407 -5.16 12.83 19.13
CA LEU A 407 -5.84 14.11 18.99
C LEU A 407 -7.37 13.95 18.97
N VAL A 408 -7.88 12.93 18.29
CA VAL A 408 -9.31 12.58 18.27
C VAL A 408 -9.80 12.25 19.69
N CYS A 409 -9.08 11.39 20.42
CA CYS A 409 -9.41 11.04 21.80
C CYS A 409 -9.44 12.27 22.71
N ALA A 410 -8.46 13.17 22.58
CA ALA A 410 -8.43 14.41 23.37
C ALA A 410 -9.66 15.31 23.13
N LYS A 411 -10.30 15.22 21.95
CA LYS A 411 -11.54 15.96 21.63
C LYS A 411 -12.80 15.26 22.16
N ILE A 412 -12.78 13.93 22.32
CA ILE A 412 -13.95 13.13 22.75
C ILE A 412 -13.93 12.90 24.26
N ASP A 413 -12.88 12.26 24.75
CA ASP A 413 -12.63 11.98 26.16
C ASP A 413 -11.11 11.81 26.40
N PRO A 414 -10.47 12.79 27.08
CA PRO A 414 -9.03 12.73 27.38
C PRO A 414 -8.58 11.56 28.27
N LYS A 415 -9.53 10.82 28.88
CA LYS A 415 -9.24 9.64 29.71
C LYS A 415 -9.06 8.36 28.92
N LEU A 416 -9.36 8.37 27.61
CA LEU A 416 -9.14 7.22 26.74
C LEU A 416 -7.67 6.81 26.75
N GLY A 417 -7.42 5.51 26.87
CA GLY A 417 -6.08 4.97 27.02
C GLY A 417 -5.19 5.16 25.77
N PRO A 418 -3.88 4.94 25.89
CA PRO A 418 -2.95 5.07 24.78
C PRO A 418 -3.16 3.98 23.72
N SER A 419 -2.60 4.21 22.51
CA SER A 419 -2.59 3.22 21.42
C SER A 419 -2.05 1.87 21.86
N ARG A 420 -2.71 0.81 21.40
CA ARG A 420 -2.28 -0.59 21.56
C ARG A 420 -1.90 -1.25 20.24
N THR A 421 -1.97 -0.49 19.14
CA THR A 421 -1.70 -1.01 17.78
C THR A 421 -0.25 -1.45 17.55
N ASP A 422 0.68 -1.04 18.42
CA ASP A 422 2.09 -1.44 18.33
C ASP A 422 2.36 -2.88 18.80
N ARG A 423 1.39 -3.54 19.45
CA ARG A 423 1.50 -4.88 20.06
C ARG A 423 0.35 -5.83 19.76
N THR A 424 -0.76 -5.35 19.20
CA THR A 424 -1.91 -6.17 18.85
C THR A 424 -1.73 -6.74 17.45
N PRO A 425 -1.62 -8.08 17.27
CA PRO A 425 -1.50 -8.70 15.95
C PRO A 425 -2.71 -8.41 15.08
N LEU A 426 -2.49 -8.31 13.76
CA LEU A 426 -3.56 -8.19 12.78
C LEU A 426 -4.21 -9.55 12.49
N LEU A 427 -5.39 -9.51 11.90
CA LEU A 427 -6.08 -10.70 11.38
C LEU A 427 -5.13 -11.51 10.48
N GLY A 428 -5.14 -12.83 10.63
CA GLY A 428 -4.23 -13.72 9.91
C GLY A 428 -2.85 -13.93 10.57
N ALA A 429 -2.48 -13.15 11.59
CA ALA A 429 -1.16 -13.20 12.23
C ALA A 429 -1.06 -14.18 13.42
N GLY A 430 -2.09 -15.00 13.70
CA GLY A 430 -2.19 -15.88 14.86
C GLY A 430 -1.33 -17.14 14.78
N PHE A 431 -0.04 -17.03 14.45
CA PHE A 431 0.91 -18.13 14.37
C PHE A 431 2.27 -17.73 14.97
N GLU A 432 3.07 -18.72 15.41
CA GLU A 432 4.38 -18.45 16.00
C GLU A 432 5.52 -18.47 14.96
N ARG A 433 5.44 -19.37 13.96
CA ARG A 433 6.46 -19.56 12.93
C ARG A 433 5.83 -19.66 11.56
N PHE A 434 6.31 -18.84 10.63
CA PHE A 434 5.77 -18.79 9.27
C PHE A 434 6.03 -20.10 8.49
N ASP A 435 7.18 -20.74 8.69
CA ASP A 435 7.49 -22.02 8.03
C ASP A 435 6.51 -23.13 8.44
N ALA A 436 6.10 -23.16 9.70
CA ALA A 436 5.09 -24.08 10.19
C ALA A 436 3.70 -23.80 9.59
N LEU A 437 3.31 -22.52 9.48
CA LEU A 437 2.11 -22.11 8.78
C LEU A 437 2.16 -22.53 7.31
N ALA A 438 3.23 -22.20 6.58
CA ALA A 438 3.40 -22.54 5.17
C ALA A 438 3.35 -24.06 4.94
N ALA A 439 3.98 -24.85 5.82
CA ALA A 439 3.89 -26.30 5.76
C ALA A 439 2.46 -26.82 6.02
N SER A 440 1.71 -26.16 6.92
CA SER A 440 0.30 -26.51 7.16
C SER A 440 -0.57 -26.23 5.94
N VAL A 441 -0.38 -25.06 5.30
CA VAL A 441 -1.07 -24.71 4.05
C VAL A 441 -0.71 -25.70 2.94
N ALA A 442 0.58 -26.00 2.74
CA ALA A 442 1.02 -26.94 1.71
C ALA A 442 0.38 -28.34 1.88
N ARG A 443 0.24 -28.83 3.12
CA ARG A 443 -0.48 -30.09 3.39
C ARG A 443 -1.97 -29.98 3.08
N ALA A 444 -2.59 -28.86 3.40
CA ALA A 444 -4.04 -28.67 3.18
C ALA A 444 -4.41 -28.64 1.69
N VAL A 445 -3.49 -28.21 0.82
CA VAL A 445 -3.71 -28.12 -0.64
C VAL A 445 -2.94 -29.21 -1.43
N ALA A 446 -2.41 -30.23 -0.73
CA ALA A 446 -1.66 -31.30 -1.39
C ALA A 446 -2.54 -32.04 -2.42
N GLY A 447 -2.02 -32.16 -3.65
CA GLY A 447 -2.76 -32.74 -4.78
C GLY A 447 -3.69 -31.78 -5.52
N GLU A 448 -3.95 -30.57 -4.99
CA GLU A 448 -4.81 -29.55 -5.62
C GLU A 448 -3.99 -28.39 -6.22
N ALA A 449 -2.83 -28.07 -5.64
CA ALA A 449 -2.02 -26.94 -6.07
C ALA A 449 -0.51 -27.16 -5.81
N GLY A 450 0.31 -26.43 -6.58
CA GLY A 450 1.77 -26.44 -6.43
C GLY A 450 2.28 -25.63 -5.23
N LYS A 451 3.59 -25.71 -4.97
CA LYS A 451 4.25 -25.03 -3.85
C LYS A 451 4.08 -23.50 -3.87
N ASP A 452 4.11 -22.88 -5.05
CA ASP A 452 3.98 -21.44 -5.21
C ASP A 452 2.58 -20.95 -4.84
N ALA A 453 1.54 -21.68 -5.20
CA ALA A 453 0.16 -21.38 -4.81
C ALA A 453 -0.06 -21.54 -3.30
N ALA A 454 0.48 -22.60 -2.69
CA ALA A 454 0.45 -22.78 -1.25
C ALA A 454 1.16 -21.64 -0.51
N ALA A 455 2.32 -21.19 -1.01
CA ALA A 455 3.05 -20.07 -0.44
C ALA A 455 2.27 -18.76 -0.59
N ALA A 456 1.67 -18.49 -1.76
CA ALA A 456 0.84 -17.33 -2.00
C ALA A 456 -0.36 -17.28 -1.03
N LEU A 457 -1.06 -18.39 -0.85
CA LEU A 457 -2.18 -18.50 0.08
C LEU A 457 -1.74 -18.24 1.54
N ALA A 458 -0.60 -18.82 1.97
CA ALA A 458 -0.05 -18.59 3.29
C ALA A 458 0.32 -17.12 3.53
N HIS A 459 0.88 -16.46 2.53
CA HIS A 459 1.23 -15.04 2.61
C HIS A 459 -0.02 -14.14 2.61
N ASN A 460 -0.96 -14.35 1.71
CA ASN A 460 -2.12 -13.48 1.58
C ASN A 460 -3.08 -13.56 2.76
N TYR A 461 -3.24 -14.74 3.36
CA TYR A 461 -4.31 -14.99 4.36
C TYR A 461 -3.81 -15.37 5.76
N GLY A 462 -2.54 -15.77 5.92
CA GLY A 462 -2.06 -16.22 7.22
C GLY A 462 -2.91 -17.38 7.75
N THR A 463 -3.37 -17.29 9.00
CA THR A 463 -4.25 -18.30 9.62
C THR A 463 -5.64 -18.39 9.00
N GLU A 464 -6.10 -17.34 8.30
CA GLU A 464 -7.40 -17.29 7.63
C GLU A 464 -7.49 -18.19 6.38
N TYR A 465 -6.39 -18.79 5.92
CA TYR A 465 -6.37 -19.67 4.75
C TYR A 465 -7.41 -20.78 4.81
N ARG A 466 -7.79 -21.25 6.03
CA ARG A 466 -8.81 -22.29 6.20
C ARG A 466 -10.20 -21.80 5.81
N ASN A 467 -10.52 -20.54 6.12
CA ASN A 467 -11.78 -19.91 5.73
C ASN A 467 -11.90 -19.81 4.21
N VAL A 468 -10.77 -19.47 3.54
CA VAL A 468 -10.72 -19.47 2.07
C VAL A 468 -10.95 -20.88 1.51
N LEU A 469 -10.16 -21.87 1.94
CA LEU A 469 -10.25 -23.23 1.40
C LEU A 469 -11.61 -23.91 1.64
N ARG A 470 -12.31 -23.55 2.71
CA ARG A 470 -13.67 -24.05 2.99
C ARG A 470 -14.64 -23.74 1.84
N LEU A 471 -14.53 -22.55 1.23
CA LEU A 471 -15.38 -22.15 0.11
C LEU A 471 -15.12 -23.03 -1.14
N GLY A 472 -13.89 -23.51 -1.34
CA GLY A 472 -13.56 -24.42 -2.43
C GLY A 472 -14.25 -25.80 -2.36
N ALA A 473 -14.87 -26.15 -1.23
CA ALA A 473 -15.67 -27.36 -1.11
C ALA A 473 -17.07 -27.21 -1.74
N GLU A 474 -17.52 -25.99 -2.02
CA GLU A 474 -18.78 -25.72 -2.72
C GLU A 474 -18.62 -26.11 -4.21
N PRO A 475 -19.53 -26.94 -4.77
CA PRO A 475 -19.42 -27.40 -6.16
C PRO A 475 -19.32 -26.27 -7.19
N GLU A 476 -20.01 -25.16 -6.94
CA GLU A 476 -20.08 -24.00 -7.82
C GLU A 476 -18.76 -23.23 -7.88
N ILE A 477 -17.97 -23.27 -6.82
CA ILE A 477 -16.64 -22.61 -6.74
C ILE A 477 -15.57 -23.59 -7.24
N GLY A 478 -15.57 -24.79 -6.68
CA GLY A 478 -14.63 -25.85 -7.00
C GLY A 478 -13.26 -25.66 -6.36
N ARG A 479 -12.54 -26.76 -6.26
CA ARG A 479 -11.20 -26.83 -5.70
C ARG A 479 -10.13 -26.41 -6.72
N GLY A 480 -8.91 -26.12 -6.21
CA GLY A 480 -7.73 -25.82 -7.01
C GLY A 480 -7.65 -24.35 -7.46
N CYS A 481 -6.64 -24.10 -8.31
CA CYS A 481 -6.34 -22.74 -8.78
C CYS A 481 -7.09 -22.43 -10.09
N LEU A 482 -7.21 -21.12 -10.36
CA LEU A 482 -7.57 -20.60 -11.67
C LEU A 482 -6.51 -21.00 -12.70
N ALA A 483 -6.92 -21.22 -13.95
CA ALA A 483 -6.06 -21.78 -15.00
C ALA A 483 -4.74 -21.02 -15.20
N GLY A 484 -3.61 -21.70 -14.97
CA GLY A 484 -2.27 -21.13 -15.17
C GLY A 484 -1.86 -20.09 -14.12
N SER A 485 -2.54 -20.03 -12.98
CA SER A 485 -2.25 -19.08 -11.90
C SER A 485 -1.94 -19.77 -10.57
N THR A 486 -1.50 -19.00 -9.59
CA THR A 486 -1.32 -19.42 -8.18
C THR A 486 -2.52 -19.06 -7.31
N THR A 487 -3.54 -18.44 -7.86
CA THR A 487 -4.75 -17.99 -7.16
C THR A 487 -5.79 -19.09 -7.13
N PHE A 488 -6.28 -19.45 -5.96
CA PHE A 488 -7.35 -20.44 -5.82
C PHE A 488 -8.70 -19.84 -6.28
N ARG A 489 -9.56 -20.68 -6.85
CA ARG A 489 -10.95 -20.30 -7.17
C ARG A 489 -11.70 -19.76 -5.96
N ALA A 490 -11.46 -20.37 -4.81
CA ALA A 490 -12.02 -19.96 -3.53
C ALA A 490 -11.61 -18.55 -3.07
N GLU A 491 -10.46 -18.04 -3.52
CA GLU A 491 -10.06 -16.66 -3.21
C GLU A 491 -11.00 -15.63 -3.86
N VAL A 492 -11.54 -15.93 -5.04
CA VAL A 492 -12.51 -15.06 -5.74
C VAL A 492 -13.80 -14.95 -4.91
N ALA A 493 -14.38 -16.07 -4.51
CA ALA A 493 -15.60 -16.09 -3.68
C ALA A 493 -15.35 -15.46 -2.30
N HIS A 494 -14.19 -15.73 -1.68
CA HIS A 494 -13.80 -15.11 -0.41
C HIS A 494 -13.68 -13.58 -0.52
N ALA A 495 -13.09 -13.09 -1.61
CA ALA A 495 -12.96 -11.66 -1.87
C ALA A 495 -14.33 -10.95 -1.89
N VAL A 496 -15.33 -11.56 -2.50
CA VAL A 496 -16.70 -11.03 -2.56
C VAL A 496 -17.39 -11.15 -1.21
N ARG A 497 -17.47 -12.36 -0.66
CA ARG A 497 -18.31 -12.67 0.52
C ARG A 497 -17.75 -12.13 1.83
N GLU A 498 -16.42 -12.06 1.99
CA GLU A 498 -15.77 -11.74 3.26
C GLU A 498 -14.90 -10.49 3.21
N GLU A 499 -14.63 -9.94 2.00
CA GLU A 499 -13.69 -8.83 1.83
C GLU A 499 -14.25 -7.67 1.00
N MET A 500 -15.57 -7.66 0.79
CA MET A 500 -16.31 -6.57 0.11
C MET A 500 -15.77 -6.20 -1.28
N ALA A 501 -15.24 -7.17 -2.05
CA ALA A 501 -14.94 -6.94 -3.45
C ALA A 501 -16.25 -6.77 -4.24
N CYS A 502 -16.40 -5.63 -4.91
CA CYS A 502 -17.60 -5.27 -5.67
C CYS A 502 -17.35 -5.28 -7.19
N HIS A 503 -16.10 -5.20 -7.61
CA HIS A 503 -15.68 -5.19 -9.00
C HIS A 503 -14.60 -6.24 -9.27
N LEU A 504 -14.48 -6.68 -10.52
CA LEU A 504 -13.43 -7.61 -10.94
C LEU A 504 -12.02 -7.04 -10.68
N SER A 505 -11.86 -5.73 -10.83
CA SER A 505 -10.61 -5.03 -10.54
C SER A 505 -10.17 -5.14 -9.07
N ASP A 506 -11.10 -5.24 -8.12
CA ASP A 506 -10.81 -5.43 -6.69
C ASP A 506 -10.14 -6.78 -6.49
N ILE A 507 -10.69 -7.81 -7.11
CA ILE A 507 -10.22 -9.19 -7.04
C ILE A 507 -8.84 -9.30 -7.67
N VAL A 508 -8.70 -8.82 -8.91
CA VAL A 508 -7.49 -9.01 -9.74
C VAL A 508 -6.29 -8.23 -9.20
N PHE A 509 -6.48 -6.97 -8.80
CA PHE A 509 -5.36 -6.08 -8.42
C PHE A 509 -5.14 -5.97 -6.91
N ARG A 510 -6.15 -6.25 -6.06
CA ARG A 510 -6.08 -5.96 -4.63
C ARG A 510 -6.30 -7.15 -3.70
N ARG A 511 -7.13 -8.12 -4.08
CA ARG A 511 -7.41 -9.29 -3.21
C ARG A 511 -6.50 -10.48 -3.50
N THR A 512 -6.06 -10.62 -4.77
CA THR A 512 -5.27 -11.77 -5.25
C THR A 512 -3.94 -11.35 -5.86
N ASP A 513 -3.17 -12.34 -6.30
CA ASP A 513 -1.88 -12.13 -6.97
C ASP A 513 -1.99 -12.14 -8.50
N LEU A 514 -3.21 -12.18 -9.06
CA LEU A 514 -3.47 -12.39 -10.49
C LEU A 514 -2.75 -11.40 -11.41
N ALA A 515 -2.75 -10.10 -11.05
CA ALA A 515 -2.15 -9.07 -11.89
C ALA A 515 -0.61 -9.04 -11.89
N THR A 516 0.06 -9.73 -10.96
CA THR A 516 1.50 -9.55 -10.72
C THR A 516 2.35 -9.92 -11.93
N GLY A 517 1.97 -10.96 -12.64
CA GLY A 517 2.68 -11.48 -13.81
C GLY A 517 2.31 -10.84 -15.14
N GLY A 518 1.56 -9.76 -15.13
CA GLY A 518 0.92 -9.16 -16.28
C GLY A 518 -0.50 -9.71 -16.50
N HIS A 519 -1.03 -9.56 -17.70
CA HIS A 519 -2.38 -10.01 -18.03
C HIS A 519 -2.57 -11.52 -17.73
N PRO A 520 -3.57 -11.88 -16.88
CA PRO A 520 -3.70 -13.25 -16.36
C PRO A 520 -4.25 -14.27 -17.38
N GLY A 521 -4.60 -13.85 -18.60
CA GLY A 521 -5.11 -14.74 -19.64
C GLY A 521 -6.39 -15.48 -19.24
N ARG A 522 -6.39 -16.82 -19.32
CA ARG A 522 -7.57 -17.65 -18.99
C ARG A 522 -8.01 -17.52 -17.54
N ALA A 523 -7.08 -17.28 -16.61
CA ALA A 523 -7.43 -17.06 -15.20
C ALA A 523 -8.34 -15.84 -15.01
N LEU A 524 -8.17 -14.78 -15.82
CA LEU A 524 -9.04 -13.59 -15.77
C LEU A 524 -10.49 -13.94 -16.14
N GLN A 525 -10.67 -14.73 -17.21
CA GLN A 525 -12.00 -15.15 -17.65
C GLN A 525 -12.70 -16.02 -16.60
N GLU A 526 -11.95 -16.95 -15.99
CA GLU A 526 -12.48 -17.79 -14.92
C GLU A 526 -12.82 -16.97 -13.65
N ALA A 527 -11.97 -16.01 -13.28
CA ALA A 527 -12.23 -15.11 -12.15
C ALA A 527 -13.49 -14.27 -12.42
N ALA A 528 -13.65 -13.73 -13.63
CA ALA A 528 -14.82 -12.96 -14.01
C ALA A 528 -16.11 -13.80 -13.99
N ALA A 529 -16.06 -15.07 -14.41
CA ALA A 529 -17.21 -15.96 -14.34
C ALA A 529 -17.61 -16.31 -12.91
N LEU A 530 -16.63 -16.50 -12.01
CA LEU A 530 -16.87 -16.71 -10.58
C LEU A 530 -17.45 -15.46 -9.93
N ALA A 531 -16.84 -14.29 -10.18
CA ALA A 531 -17.30 -13.00 -9.66
C ALA A 531 -18.73 -12.68 -10.13
N ALA A 532 -19.05 -12.93 -11.40
CA ALA A 532 -20.39 -12.72 -11.95
C ALA A 532 -21.46 -13.53 -11.20
N ARG A 533 -21.18 -14.78 -10.87
CA ARG A 533 -22.10 -15.60 -10.06
C ARG A 533 -22.25 -15.08 -8.63
N GLU A 534 -21.16 -14.69 -8.00
CA GLU A 534 -21.17 -14.20 -6.62
C GLU A 534 -21.87 -12.84 -6.48
N LEU A 535 -21.77 -11.98 -7.50
CA LEU A 535 -22.29 -10.61 -7.52
C LEU A 535 -23.59 -10.47 -8.33
N GLY A 536 -24.04 -11.54 -8.99
CA GLY A 536 -25.28 -11.53 -9.76
C GLY A 536 -25.17 -10.73 -11.07
N TRP A 537 -23.97 -10.66 -11.68
CA TRP A 537 -23.79 -9.93 -12.94
C TRP A 537 -24.39 -10.67 -14.13
N ASP A 538 -25.00 -9.94 -15.01
CA ASP A 538 -25.35 -10.41 -16.35
C ASP A 538 -24.13 -10.45 -17.28
N GLU A 539 -24.31 -10.94 -18.48
CA GLU A 539 -23.22 -11.07 -19.44
C GLU A 539 -22.70 -9.71 -19.96
N ALA A 540 -23.53 -8.67 -19.95
CA ALA A 540 -23.13 -7.31 -20.34
C ALA A 540 -22.20 -6.71 -19.28
N THR A 541 -22.60 -6.76 -18.01
CA THR A 541 -21.80 -6.34 -16.86
C THR A 541 -20.47 -7.10 -16.79
N ARG A 542 -20.49 -8.43 -16.96
CA ARG A 542 -19.28 -9.24 -16.97
C ARG A 542 -18.29 -8.80 -18.05
N ARG A 543 -18.77 -8.48 -19.26
CA ARG A 543 -17.92 -7.98 -20.35
C ARG A 543 -17.35 -6.60 -20.06
N GLU A 544 -18.14 -5.71 -19.47
CA GLU A 544 -17.67 -4.39 -19.07
C GLU A 544 -16.56 -4.49 -18.01
N GLU A 545 -16.76 -5.28 -16.98
CA GLU A 545 -15.78 -5.52 -15.91
C GLU A 545 -14.46 -6.11 -16.46
N LEU A 546 -14.53 -7.01 -17.41
CA LEU A 546 -13.35 -7.51 -18.12
C LEU A 546 -12.63 -6.41 -18.88
N ALA A 547 -13.35 -5.59 -19.65
CA ALA A 547 -12.76 -4.50 -20.42
C ALA A 547 -12.08 -3.44 -19.51
N ILE A 548 -12.63 -3.19 -18.32
CA ILE A 548 -12.04 -2.31 -17.32
C ILE A 548 -10.69 -2.86 -16.83
N VAL A 549 -10.66 -4.14 -16.48
CA VAL A 549 -9.43 -4.81 -16.02
C VAL A 549 -8.39 -4.86 -17.14
N GLU A 550 -8.78 -5.17 -18.36
CA GLU A 550 -7.88 -5.27 -19.53
C GLU A 550 -7.20 -3.94 -19.84
N ARG A 551 -7.95 -2.82 -19.81
CA ARG A 551 -7.38 -1.47 -20.02
C ARG A 551 -6.25 -1.14 -19.05
N ARG A 552 -6.29 -1.61 -17.81
CA ARG A 552 -5.24 -1.34 -16.82
C ARG A 552 -3.90 -2.05 -17.10
N PHE A 553 -3.86 -3.00 -18.02
CA PHE A 553 -2.60 -3.59 -18.50
C PHE A 553 -1.98 -2.81 -19.67
N ILE A 554 -2.67 -1.81 -20.22
CA ILE A 554 -2.17 -0.96 -21.31
C ILE A 554 -1.39 0.20 -20.70
N ILE A 555 -0.09 0.30 -21.05
CA ILE A 555 0.76 1.41 -20.59
C ILE A 555 0.37 2.67 -21.34
N GLY A 556 0.19 3.78 -20.64
CA GLY A 556 -0.24 5.06 -21.20
C GLY A 556 -1.73 5.36 -21.03
N GLU A 557 -2.54 4.34 -20.81
CA GLU A 557 -3.89 4.51 -20.27
C GLU A 557 -3.83 4.98 -18.81
N GLU A 558 -4.89 5.58 -18.32
CA GLU A 558 -4.96 6.06 -16.95
C GLU A 558 -4.56 4.96 -15.96
N ALA A 559 -3.68 5.28 -15.03
CA ALA A 559 -3.31 4.38 -13.94
C ALA A 559 -4.49 4.06 -13.05
N GLY A 560 -5.66 4.55 -13.42
CA GLY A 560 -6.90 4.39 -12.70
C GLY A 560 -6.64 4.13 -11.22
N PHE A 561 -6.29 5.17 -10.44
CA PHE A 561 -6.95 5.23 -9.14
C PHE A 561 -8.41 5.27 -9.54
N ALA A 562 -9.08 4.10 -9.61
CA ALA A 562 -10.41 4.05 -10.18
C ALA A 562 -11.23 5.14 -9.50
N ALA A 563 -11.36 6.29 -10.18
CA ALA A 563 -12.53 7.10 -9.94
C ALA A 563 -13.68 6.09 -10.04
N PRO A 564 -14.58 6.04 -9.05
CA PRO A 564 -15.71 5.17 -9.11
C PRO A 564 -16.31 5.41 -10.49
N GLN A 565 -16.35 4.37 -11.31
CA GLN A 565 -16.88 4.51 -12.64
C GLN A 565 -18.30 5.00 -12.44
N ARG A 566 -18.62 6.13 -13.05
CA ARG A 566 -20.00 6.53 -13.20
C ARG A 566 -20.66 5.39 -13.96
N ILE A 567 -21.39 4.53 -13.27
CA ILE A 567 -22.33 3.63 -13.89
C ILE A 567 -23.25 4.58 -14.67
N PRO A 568 -23.37 4.49 -16.00
CA PRO A 568 -24.34 5.27 -16.72
C PRO A 568 -25.69 4.89 -16.11
N VAL A 569 -26.31 5.81 -15.37
CA VAL A 569 -27.71 5.67 -15.01
C VAL A 569 -28.41 5.55 -16.36
N SER A 570 -29.00 4.40 -16.64
CA SER A 570 -29.76 4.19 -17.86
C SER A 570 -30.76 5.35 -17.93
N GLU A 571 -30.78 6.12 -19.04
CA GLU A 571 -31.65 7.28 -19.27
C GLU A 571 -33.16 6.97 -19.22
N GLY A 572 -33.54 5.83 -18.63
CA GLY A 572 -34.92 5.33 -18.54
C GLY A 572 -35.78 5.91 -17.42
N GLU A 573 -35.23 6.59 -16.41
CA GLU A 573 -36.03 7.10 -15.27
C GLU A 573 -36.10 8.63 -15.13
N ALA A 574 -35.49 9.39 -16.03
CA ALA A 574 -35.52 10.86 -15.98
C ALA A 574 -36.79 11.50 -16.59
N LEU A 575 -37.78 10.74 -17.05
CA LEU A 575 -39.00 11.26 -17.70
C LEU A 575 -40.30 11.02 -16.91
N ALA A 576 -40.28 10.58 -15.66
CA ALA A 576 -41.49 10.35 -14.87
C ALA A 576 -41.79 11.41 -13.78
N GLY A 577 -41.05 12.53 -13.75
CA GLY A 577 -41.19 13.57 -12.71
C GLY A 577 -41.58 14.97 -13.18
N ALA A 578 -41.96 15.18 -14.43
CA ALA A 578 -42.41 16.48 -14.94
C ALA A 578 -43.84 16.41 -15.49
N GLY A 579 -44.83 16.35 -14.59
CA GLY A 579 -46.24 16.45 -15.01
C GLY A 579 -47.22 15.98 -13.93
N ALA A 580 -47.41 16.77 -12.88
CA ALA A 580 -48.69 16.99 -12.18
C ALA A 580 -48.53 18.16 -11.20
#